data_ddd28f7dd9f68efc03a7cc4d7a09751c
#
_entry.id   ddd28f7dd9f68efc03a7cc4d7a09751c
#
_cell.length_a   1.000
_cell.length_b   1.000
_cell.length_c   1.000
_cell.angle_alpha   90.00
_cell.angle_beta   90.00
_cell.angle_gamma   90.00
#
_symmetry.space_group_name_H-M   'P 1'
#
loop_
_entity.id
_entity.type
_entity.pdbx_description
1 polymer ?
#
loop_
_entity_poly.entity_id
_entity_poly.type
_entity_poly.pdbx_seq_one_letter_code
_entity_poly.pdbx_strand_id
1 'polypeptide(L)'
;DILQKYIFGEVFRTGDLDIKTREMITCVSLAAMQQLPQLKSHAGAALNTGVTPIGLREAIYQCAPIIGFPKVLNALGAINSTFTERGIKLPLEKQETVTEEDRLEKGLAIQKPLYG
;
A
#
# COMPACT_ATOMS: atom_id res chain seq x y z
N ASP A 1 9.48 21.77 -13.04
CA ASP A 1 10.59 22.32 -12.24
C ASP A 1 10.31 22.28 -10.75
N ILE A 2 9.14 22.74 -10.29
CA ILE A 2 8.76 22.64 -8.87
C ILE A 2 8.68 21.18 -8.41
N LEU A 3 8.21 20.29 -9.27
CA LEU A 3 8.15 18.86 -8.97
C LEU A 3 9.55 18.30 -8.74
N GLN A 4 10.47 18.58 -9.63
CA GLN A 4 11.84 18.09 -9.53
C GLN A 4 12.57 18.69 -8.34
N LYS A 5 12.48 20.01 -8.14
CA LYS A 5 13.21 20.71 -7.06
C LYS A 5 12.61 20.43 -5.69
N TYR A 6 11.31 20.66 -5.53
CA TYR A 6 10.68 20.55 -4.21
C TYR A 6 10.44 19.09 -3.80
N ILE A 7 9.73 18.32 -4.63
CA ILE A 7 9.34 16.98 -4.24
C ILE A 7 10.56 16.04 -4.22
N PHE A 8 11.24 15.90 -5.34
CA PHE A 8 12.34 14.96 -5.44
C PHE A 8 13.66 15.52 -4.88
N GLY A 9 13.90 16.81 -4.98
CA GLY A 9 15.12 17.45 -4.50
C GLY A 9 15.13 17.70 -3.01
N GLU A 10 13.98 17.99 -2.39
CA GLU A 10 13.90 18.32 -0.97
C GLU A 10 13.11 17.30 -0.17
N VAL A 11 11.82 17.12 -0.48
CA VAL A 11 10.94 16.28 0.33
C VAL A 11 11.46 14.83 0.40
N PHE A 12 11.83 14.26 -0.74
CA PHE A 12 12.30 12.87 -0.80
C PHE A 12 13.68 12.66 -0.21
N ARG A 13 14.38 13.73 0.14
CA ARG A 13 15.72 13.68 0.72
C ARG A 13 15.78 14.16 2.16
N THR A 14 14.65 14.55 2.72
CA THR A 14 14.58 15.07 4.09
C THR A 14 14.42 13.94 5.08
N GLY A 15 15.31 13.88 6.09
CA GLY A 15 15.19 12.93 7.19
C GLY A 15 15.63 11.51 6.82
N ASP A 16 15.14 10.54 7.62
CA ASP A 16 15.64 9.17 7.61
C ASP A 16 14.77 8.17 6.83
N LEU A 17 13.61 8.59 6.34
CA LEU A 17 12.75 7.68 5.58
C LEU A 17 13.40 7.33 4.25
N ASP A 18 13.52 6.05 3.97
CA ASP A 18 14.01 5.60 2.68
C ASP A 18 12.96 5.81 1.58
N ILE A 19 13.40 5.71 0.33
CA ILE A 19 12.52 5.97 -0.82
C ILE A 19 11.41 4.92 -0.93
N LYS A 20 11.67 3.70 -0.55
CA LYS A 20 10.69 2.62 -0.57
C LYS A 20 9.53 2.94 0.37
N THR A 21 9.84 3.35 1.60
CA THR A 21 8.84 3.75 2.59
C THR A 21 8.06 4.98 2.11
N ARG A 22 8.74 5.96 1.52
CA ARG A 22 8.09 7.17 0.99
C ARG A 22 7.08 6.82 -0.10
N GLU A 23 7.41 5.92 -1.02
CA GLU A 23 6.48 5.49 -2.06
C GLU A 23 5.29 4.69 -1.48
N MET A 24 5.52 3.89 -0.44
CA MET A 24 4.42 3.22 0.26
C MET A 24 3.46 4.21 0.91
N ILE A 25 3.99 5.22 1.59
CA ILE A 25 3.18 6.28 2.20
C ILE A 25 2.38 7.02 1.13
N THR A 26 3.01 7.33 0.01
CA THR A 26 2.36 8.00 -1.12
C THR A 26 1.20 7.16 -1.66
N CYS A 27 1.41 5.87 -1.87
CA CYS A 27 0.37 4.97 -2.36
C CYS A 27 -0.82 4.88 -1.39
N VAL A 28 -0.55 4.73 -0.10
CA VAL A 28 -1.59 4.66 0.93
C VAL A 28 -2.38 5.97 0.98
N SER A 29 -1.70 7.11 0.92
CA SER A 29 -2.34 8.42 0.91
C SER A 29 -3.23 8.61 -0.31
N LEU A 30 -2.74 8.23 -1.48
CA LEU A 30 -3.51 8.33 -2.73
C LEU A 30 -4.73 7.39 -2.74
N ALA A 31 -4.58 6.20 -2.15
CA ALA A 31 -5.70 5.28 -1.98
C ALA A 31 -6.79 5.91 -1.09
N ALA A 32 -6.40 6.47 0.05
CA ALA A 32 -7.33 7.12 0.97
C ALA A 32 -8.05 8.30 0.31
N MET A 33 -7.33 9.06 -0.49
CA MET A 33 -7.87 10.23 -1.21
C MET A 33 -8.59 9.85 -2.50
N GLN A 34 -8.57 8.60 -2.90
CA GLN A 34 -9.15 8.10 -4.15
C GLN A 34 -8.60 8.78 -5.41
N GLN A 35 -7.32 9.13 -5.37
CA GLN A 35 -6.63 9.68 -6.52
C GLN A 35 -6.07 8.53 -7.36
N LEU A 36 -6.96 7.83 -8.04
CA LEU A 36 -6.66 6.54 -8.65
C LEU A 36 -5.66 6.61 -9.81
N PRO A 37 -5.71 7.60 -10.73
CA PRO A 37 -4.67 7.72 -11.76
C PRO A 37 -3.28 7.93 -11.18
N GLN A 38 -3.15 8.75 -10.14
CA GLN A 38 -1.89 8.97 -9.45
C GLN A 38 -1.44 7.71 -8.71
N LEU A 39 -2.37 7.01 -8.08
CA LEU A 39 -2.06 5.74 -7.40
C LEU A 39 -1.50 4.72 -8.40
N LYS A 40 -2.10 4.62 -9.57
CA LYS A 40 -1.61 3.72 -10.61
C LYS A 40 -0.16 4.02 -10.98
N SER A 41 0.20 5.29 -11.15
CA SER A 41 1.56 5.72 -11.45
C SER A 41 2.52 5.44 -10.30
N HIS A 42 2.13 5.78 -9.08
CA HIS A 42 2.98 5.59 -7.90
C HIS A 42 3.10 4.12 -7.49
N ALA A 43 2.12 3.29 -7.80
CA ALA A 43 2.27 1.84 -7.65
C ALA A 43 3.46 1.33 -8.48
N GLY A 44 3.59 1.82 -9.72
CA GLY A 44 4.75 1.52 -10.54
C GLY A 44 6.06 1.99 -9.92
N ALA A 45 6.08 3.22 -9.41
CA ALA A 45 7.27 3.75 -8.72
C ALA A 45 7.61 2.94 -7.48
N ALA A 46 6.61 2.53 -6.71
CA ALA A 46 6.81 1.69 -5.53
C ALA A 46 7.48 0.37 -5.90
N LEU A 47 6.99 -0.30 -6.94
CA LEU A 47 7.61 -1.54 -7.42
C LEU A 47 9.06 -1.31 -7.85
N ASN A 48 9.35 -0.17 -8.48
CA ASN A 48 10.72 0.17 -8.90
C ASN A 48 11.67 0.38 -7.71
N THR A 49 11.15 0.74 -6.53
CA THR A 49 11.96 0.93 -5.32
C THR A 49 12.10 -0.34 -4.49
N GLY A 50 11.52 -1.44 -4.93
CA GLY A 50 11.62 -2.73 -4.26
C GLY A 50 10.41 -3.14 -3.42
N VAL A 51 9.34 -2.36 -3.43
CA VAL A 51 8.06 -2.79 -2.84
C VAL A 51 7.55 -3.98 -3.63
N THR A 52 7.21 -5.08 -2.95
CA THR A 52 6.65 -6.25 -3.62
C THR A 52 5.17 -6.04 -3.94
N PRO A 53 4.62 -6.71 -4.98
CA PRO A 53 3.18 -6.65 -5.23
C PRO A 53 2.34 -7.05 -4.03
N ILE A 54 2.73 -8.09 -3.31
CA ILE A 54 2.04 -8.54 -2.09
C ILE A 54 2.12 -7.46 -1.02
N GLY A 55 3.31 -6.87 -0.81
CA GLY A 55 3.49 -5.80 0.17
C GLY A 55 2.63 -4.57 -0.13
N LEU A 56 2.53 -4.19 -1.40
CA LEU A 56 1.67 -3.07 -1.80
C LEU A 56 0.20 -3.38 -1.57
N ARG A 57 -0.26 -4.58 -1.94
CA ARG A 57 -1.63 -5.03 -1.66
C ARG A 57 -1.93 -5.01 -0.17
N GLU A 58 -1.01 -5.51 0.65
CA GLU A 58 -1.18 -5.55 2.11
C GLU A 58 -1.31 -4.13 2.70
N ALA A 59 -0.54 -3.18 2.19
CA ALA A 59 -0.63 -1.79 2.61
C ALA A 59 -2.03 -1.21 2.32
N ILE A 60 -2.59 -1.52 1.15
CA ILE A 60 -3.94 -1.09 0.79
C ILE A 60 -4.99 -1.77 1.67
N TYR A 61 -4.86 -3.08 1.91
CA TYR A 61 -5.77 -3.81 2.81
C TYR A 61 -5.76 -3.22 4.23
N GLN A 62 -4.60 -2.81 4.71
CA GLN A 62 -4.44 -2.19 6.04
C GLN A 62 -5.32 -0.95 6.18
N CYS A 63 -5.63 -0.27 5.08
CA CYS A 63 -6.46 0.92 5.09
C CYS A 63 -7.95 0.61 5.30
N ALA A 64 -8.40 -0.62 5.09
CA ALA A 64 -9.83 -0.97 5.08
C ALA A 64 -10.59 -0.53 6.33
N PRO A 65 -10.08 -0.76 7.57
CA PRO A 65 -10.80 -0.32 8.77
C PRO A 65 -10.92 1.20 8.90
N ILE A 66 -10.11 1.95 8.17
CA ILE A 66 -10.03 3.42 8.29
C ILE A 66 -10.82 4.10 7.17
N ILE A 67 -10.64 3.66 5.92
CA ILE A 67 -11.24 4.35 4.76
C ILE A 67 -12.47 3.64 4.18
N GLY A 68 -12.70 2.40 4.56
CA GLY A 68 -13.86 1.61 4.12
C GLY A 68 -13.58 0.78 2.87
N PHE A 69 -14.37 -0.28 2.70
CA PHE A 69 -14.19 -1.22 1.59
C PHE A 69 -14.36 -0.61 0.20
N PRO A 70 -15.37 0.25 -0.06
CA PRO A 70 -15.51 0.79 -1.42
C PRO A 70 -14.24 1.50 -1.92
N LYS A 71 -13.60 2.27 -1.07
CA LYS A 71 -12.35 2.96 -1.42
C LYS A 71 -11.20 1.99 -1.61
N VAL A 72 -11.12 0.96 -0.77
CA VAL A 72 -10.10 -0.08 -0.90
C VAL A 72 -10.28 -0.85 -2.20
N LEU A 73 -11.50 -1.22 -2.56
CA LEU A 73 -11.78 -1.92 -3.83
C LEU A 73 -11.34 -1.09 -5.03
N ASN A 74 -11.64 0.21 -5.02
CA ASN A 74 -11.19 1.11 -6.08
C ASN A 74 -9.67 1.18 -6.15
N ALA A 75 -9.01 1.29 -5.00
CA ALA A 75 -7.54 1.33 -4.92
C ALA A 75 -6.92 0.02 -5.43
N LEU A 76 -7.50 -1.13 -5.06
CA LEU A 76 -7.04 -2.43 -5.55
C LEU A 76 -7.15 -2.52 -7.07
N GLY A 77 -8.25 -2.00 -7.64
CA GLY A 77 -8.41 -1.92 -9.09
C GLY A 77 -7.28 -1.15 -9.76
N ALA A 78 -6.89 -0.03 -9.16
CA ALA A 78 -5.80 0.81 -9.69
C ALA A 78 -4.45 0.09 -9.63
N ILE A 79 -4.08 -0.50 -8.48
CA ILE A 79 -2.80 -1.21 -8.38
C ILE A 79 -2.77 -2.48 -9.20
N ASN A 80 -3.89 -3.21 -9.32
CA ASN A 80 -3.99 -4.39 -10.18
C ASN A 80 -3.78 -4.02 -11.65
N SER A 81 -4.26 -2.86 -12.07
CA SER A 81 -4.01 -2.35 -13.42
C SER A 81 -2.51 -2.19 -13.68
N THR A 82 -1.79 -1.60 -12.73
CA THR A 82 -0.32 -1.47 -12.80
C THR A 82 0.35 -2.85 -12.85
N PHE A 83 -0.09 -3.79 -12.01
CA PHE A 83 0.46 -5.14 -11.99
C PHE A 83 0.29 -5.82 -13.33
N THR A 84 -0.91 -5.75 -13.91
CA THR A 84 -1.20 -6.34 -15.21
C THR A 84 -0.33 -5.73 -16.31
N GLU A 85 -0.17 -4.42 -16.33
CA GLU A 85 0.68 -3.73 -17.31
C GLU A 85 2.15 -4.12 -17.21
N ARG A 86 2.60 -4.53 -16.03
CA ARG A 86 3.97 -4.98 -15.79
C ARG A 86 4.16 -6.48 -15.96
N GLY A 87 3.12 -7.20 -16.38
CA GLY A 87 3.17 -8.64 -16.58
C GLY A 87 3.14 -9.45 -15.29
N ILE A 88 2.73 -8.84 -14.18
CA ILE A 88 2.58 -9.55 -12.90
C ILE A 88 1.28 -10.35 -12.95
N LYS A 89 1.40 -11.65 -12.72
CA LYS A 89 0.26 -12.56 -12.79
C LYS A 89 -0.70 -12.37 -11.61
N LEU A 90 -1.98 -12.23 -11.91
CA LEU A 90 -3.05 -12.16 -10.92
C LEU A 90 -3.90 -13.44 -10.97
N PRO A 91 -4.51 -13.86 -9.85
CA PRO A 91 -4.42 -13.25 -8.53
C PRO A 91 -3.07 -13.48 -7.86
N LEU A 92 -2.72 -12.61 -6.92
CA LEU A 92 -1.52 -12.77 -6.10
C LEU A 92 -1.75 -13.90 -5.10
N GLU A 93 -0.65 -14.44 -4.58
CA GLU A 93 -0.69 -15.51 -3.60
C GLU A 93 -1.39 -15.06 -2.31
N LYS A 94 -2.21 -15.95 -1.73
CA LYS A 94 -2.91 -15.67 -0.47
C LYS A 94 -1.94 -15.70 0.70
N GLN A 95 -2.14 -14.79 1.64
CA GLN A 95 -1.27 -14.62 2.80
C GLN A 95 -2.01 -14.78 4.13
N GLU A 96 -3.20 -15.37 4.11
CA GLU A 96 -4.01 -15.57 5.31
C GLU A 96 -3.29 -16.49 6.31
N THR A 97 -3.28 -16.07 7.58
CA THR A 97 -2.63 -16.83 8.66
C THR A 97 -3.60 -17.24 9.75
N VAL A 98 -4.89 -16.91 9.59
CA VAL A 98 -5.92 -17.22 10.59
C VAL A 98 -7.07 -17.98 9.96
N THR A 99 -7.77 -18.76 10.78
CA THR A 99 -9.01 -19.44 10.41
C THR A 99 -10.16 -18.80 11.17
N GLU A 100 -11.40 -19.14 10.81
CA GLU A 100 -12.58 -18.64 11.53
C GLU A 100 -12.53 -19.03 13.02
N GLU A 101 -12.00 -20.21 13.33
CA GLU A 101 -11.93 -20.73 14.68
C GLU A 101 -10.92 -20.01 15.55
N ASP A 102 -9.79 -19.55 15.00
CA ASP A 102 -8.71 -18.96 15.77
C ASP A 102 -8.54 -17.46 15.60
N ARG A 103 -9.39 -16.81 14.79
CA ARG A 103 -9.24 -15.38 14.45
C ARG A 103 -9.31 -14.46 15.66
N LEU A 104 -10.17 -14.75 16.63
CA LEU A 104 -10.30 -13.93 17.85
C LEU A 104 -9.05 -14.04 18.71
N GLU A 105 -8.60 -15.24 18.97
CA GLU A 105 -7.41 -15.50 19.78
C GLU A 105 -6.17 -14.84 19.17
N LYS A 106 -5.96 -15.03 17.88
CA LYS A 106 -4.82 -14.44 17.19
C LYS A 106 -4.91 -12.91 17.10
N GLY A 107 -6.12 -12.38 16.94
CA GLY A 107 -6.33 -10.94 16.98
C GLY A 107 -5.99 -10.33 18.32
N LEU A 108 -6.44 -10.95 19.41
CA LEU A 108 -6.11 -10.49 20.77
C LEU A 108 -4.61 -10.58 21.04
N ALA A 109 -3.94 -11.60 20.53
CA ALA A 109 -2.50 -11.76 20.68
C ALA A 109 -1.70 -10.60 20.07
N ILE A 110 -2.23 -9.99 19.00
CA ILE A 110 -1.64 -8.79 18.38
C ILE A 110 -2.05 -7.53 19.14
N GLN A 111 -3.33 -7.42 19.48
CA GLN A 111 -3.90 -6.22 20.10
C GLN A 111 -3.28 -5.91 21.46
N LYS A 112 -3.14 -6.91 22.30
CA LYS A 112 -2.68 -6.71 23.68
C LYS A 112 -1.32 -6.03 23.80
N PRO A 113 -0.27 -6.46 23.08
CA PRO A 113 1.02 -5.77 23.13
C PRO A 113 0.97 -4.33 22.66
N LEU A 114 0.03 -3.99 21.76
CA LEU A 114 -0.08 -2.66 21.17
C LEU A 114 -0.91 -1.70 22.03
N TYR A 115 -2.01 -2.17 22.60
CA TYR A 115 -2.99 -1.31 23.26
C TYR A 115 -3.32 -1.71 24.70
N GLY A 116 -2.85 -2.84 25.18
CA GLY A 116 -3.13 -3.33 26.55
C GLY A 116 -4.38 -4.18 26.69
#